data_a3e65d6d526d7433ab77af57afc594ff
#
_entry.id   a3e65d6d526d7433ab77af57afc594ff
#
_cell.length_a   1.000
_cell.length_b   1.000
_cell.length_c   1.000
_cell.angle_alpha   90.00
_cell.angle_beta   90.00
_cell.angle_gamma   90.00
#
_symmetry.space_group_name_H-M   'P 1'
#
loop_
_entity.id
_entity.type
_entity.pdbx_description
1 polymer ?
#
loop_
_entity_poly.entity_id
_entity_poly.type
_entity_poly.pdbx_seq_one_letter_code
_entity_poly.pdbx_strand_id
1 'polypeptide(L)'
;MGKVCLVLSMQDYNTIAEALLESALDWEHAADEMGCLHQFCARTGDPAYGAKLDRLDREQCRHRRLARRRRAVLERLKKQKEAELC
;
A
#
# COMPACT_ATOMS: atom_id res chain seq x y z
N MET A 1 0.74 23.29 -3.23
CA MET A 1 -0.27 22.43 -3.83
C MET A 1 -1.60 22.62 -3.16
N GLY A 2 -2.66 22.69 -3.93
CA GLY A 2 -4.02 22.88 -3.41
C GLY A 2 -4.56 21.64 -2.73
N LYS A 3 -5.55 21.84 -1.86
CA LYS A 3 -6.35 20.77 -1.27
C LYS A 3 -7.65 20.66 -2.03
N VAL A 4 -8.16 19.45 -2.16
CA VAL A 4 -9.44 19.16 -2.80
C VAL A 4 -10.45 18.77 -1.72
N CYS A 5 -11.58 19.46 -1.68
CA CYS A 5 -12.70 19.10 -0.82
C CYS A 5 -13.71 18.28 -1.62
N LEU A 6 -14.10 17.13 -1.09
CA LEU A 6 -15.08 16.25 -1.71
C LEU A 6 -16.30 16.15 -0.83
N VAL A 7 -17.50 16.28 -1.46
CA VAL A 7 -18.77 16.02 -0.80
C VAL A 7 -19.22 14.63 -1.26
N LEU A 8 -19.28 13.70 -0.32
CA LEU A 8 -19.60 12.29 -0.61
C LEU A 8 -20.83 11.87 0.16
N SER A 9 -21.70 11.08 -0.48
CA SER A 9 -22.72 10.33 0.23
C SER A 9 -22.06 9.26 1.10
N MET A 10 -22.78 8.74 2.09
CA MET A 10 -22.27 7.65 2.91
C MET A 10 -21.95 6.42 2.07
N GLN A 11 -22.76 6.15 1.05
CA GLN A 11 -22.54 5.04 0.14
C GLN A 11 -21.25 5.21 -0.67
N ASP A 12 -21.01 6.42 -1.20
CA ASP A 12 -19.79 6.73 -1.94
C ASP A 12 -18.57 6.63 -1.04
N TYR A 13 -18.68 7.14 0.19
CA TYR A 13 -17.61 7.02 1.18
C TYR A 13 -17.23 5.55 1.41
N ASN A 14 -18.23 4.69 1.65
CA ASN A 14 -17.98 3.27 1.89
C ASN A 14 -17.32 2.60 0.69
N THR A 15 -17.76 2.92 -0.52
CA THR A 15 -17.18 2.37 -1.75
C THR A 15 -15.70 2.76 -1.88
N ILE A 16 -15.39 4.02 -1.67
CA ILE A 16 -14.00 4.51 -1.76
C ILE A 16 -13.15 3.92 -0.65
N ALA A 17 -13.66 3.88 0.58
CA ALA A 17 -12.93 3.32 1.72
C ALA A 17 -12.60 1.85 1.51
N GLU A 18 -13.56 1.05 1.02
CA GLU A 18 -13.33 -0.36 0.71
C GLU A 18 -12.28 -0.53 -0.38
N ALA A 19 -12.36 0.25 -1.46
CA ALA A 19 -11.39 0.20 -2.55
C ALA A 19 -9.97 0.54 -2.08
N LEU A 20 -9.82 1.54 -1.23
CA LEU A 20 -8.53 1.92 -0.67
C LEU A 20 -7.97 0.83 0.23
N LEU A 21 -8.81 0.23 1.07
CA LEU A 21 -8.38 -0.85 1.96
C LEU A 21 -7.95 -2.08 1.16
N GLU A 22 -8.74 -2.50 0.19
CA GLU A 22 -8.41 -3.64 -0.67
C GLU A 22 -7.09 -3.40 -1.42
N SER A 23 -6.91 -2.20 -1.97
CA SER A 23 -5.67 -1.83 -2.66
C SER A 23 -4.47 -1.86 -1.73
N ALA A 24 -4.63 -1.35 -0.49
CA ALA A 24 -3.56 -1.37 0.50
C ALA A 24 -3.17 -2.80 0.86
N LEU A 25 -4.16 -3.68 1.09
CA LEU A 25 -3.92 -5.08 1.41
C LEU A 25 -3.24 -5.82 0.27
N ASP A 26 -3.64 -5.56 -0.98
CA ASP A 26 -3.02 -6.16 -2.15
C ASP A 26 -1.55 -5.77 -2.28
N TRP A 27 -1.22 -4.50 -2.06
CA TRP A 27 0.17 -4.05 -2.10
C TRP A 27 1.00 -4.58 -0.94
N GLU A 28 0.42 -4.69 0.27
CA GLU A 28 1.08 -5.30 1.41
C GLU A 28 1.38 -6.78 1.14
N HIS A 29 0.43 -7.50 0.58
CA HIS A 29 0.60 -8.90 0.22
C HIS A 29 1.66 -9.09 -0.86
N ALA A 30 1.66 -8.23 -1.88
CA ALA A 30 2.69 -8.24 -2.92
C ALA A 30 4.08 -7.97 -2.33
N ALA A 31 4.17 -7.04 -1.37
CA ALA A 31 5.43 -6.77 -0.69
C ALA A 31 5.93 -7.98 0.11
N ASP A 32 5.03 -8.69 0.78
CA ASP A 32 5.39 -9.90 1.53
C ASP A 32 5.86 -11.01 0.61
N GLU A 33 5.23 -11.19 -0.54
CA GLU A 33 5.67 -12.16 -1.54
C GLU A 33 7.08 -11.83 -2.06
N MET A 34 7.35 -10.55 -2.33
CA MET A 34 8.69 -10.11 -2.75
C MET A 34 9.71 -10.37 -1.66
N GLY A 35 9.35 -10.18 -0.39
CA GLY A 35 10.20 -10.49 0.75
C GLY A 35 10.53 -11.97 0.84
N CYS A 36 9.56 -12.85 0.61
CA CYS A 36 9.77 -14.31 0.59
C CYS A 36 10.72 -14.72 -0.55
N LEU A 37 10.54 -14.16 -1.74
CA LEU A 37 11.43 -14.41 -2.87
C LEU A 37 12.85 -13.92 -2.59
N HIS A 38 12.97 -12.74 -1.97
CA HIS A 38 14.26 -12.19 -1.59
C HIS A 38 14.99 -13.14 -0.62
N GLN A 39 14.30 -13.62 0.42
CA GLN A 39 14.87 -14.56 1.37
C GLN A 39 15.30 -15.86 0.71
N PHE A 40 14.48 -16.39 -0.18
CA PHE A 40 14.82 -17.61 -0.93
C PHE A 40 16.11 -17.43 -1.74
N CYS A 41 16.19 -16.35 -2.53
CA CYS A 41 17.36 -16.06 -3.35
C CYS A 41 18.61 -15.81 -2.49
N ALA A 42 18.46 -15.11 -1.36
CA ALA A 42 19.58 -14.86 -0.44
C ALA A 42 20.13 -16.14 0.17
N ARG A 43 19.26 -17.09 0.51
CA ARG A 43 19.65 -18.37 1.11
C ARG A 43 20.44 -19.27 0.16
N THR A 44 20.22 -19.15 -1.14
CA THR A 44 20.96 -19.96 -2.11
C THR A 44 22.44 -19.59 -2.14
N GLY A 45 22.78 -18.34 -1.79
CA GLY A 45 24.15 -17.84 -1.83
C GLY A 45 24.75 -17.77 -3.23
N ASP A 46 23.95 -17.94 -4.28
CA ASP A 46 24.43 -17.93 -5.66
C ASP A 46 24.65 -16.48 -6.12
N PRO A 47 25.91 -16.13 -6.55
CA PRO A 47 26.22 -14.79 -7.06
C PRO A 47 25.33 -14.36 -8.23
N ALA A 48 24.78 -15.31 -8.98
CA ALA A 48 23.87 -14.99 -10.10
C ALA A 48 22.60 -14.27 -9.66
N TYR A 49 22.20 -14.34 -8.37
CA TYR A 49 21.04 -13.68 -7.85
C TYR A 49 21.31 -12.27 -7.33
N GLY A 50 22.53 -11.75 -7.39
CA GLY A 50 22.87 -10.45 -6.85
C GLY A 50 22.00 -9.31 -7.38
N ALA A 51 21.90 -9.19 -8.71
CA ALA A 51 21.07 -8.16 -9.35
C ALA A 51 19.59 -8.38 -9.08
N LYS A 52 19.14 -9.63 -8.98
CA LYS A 52 17.77 -9.98 -8.68
C LYS A 52 17.40 -9.59 -7.24
N LEU A 53 18.29 -9.79 -6.29
CA LEU A 53 18.09 -9.38 -4.89
C LEU A 53 17.87 -7.88 -4.78
N ASP A 54 18.71 -7.09 -5.46
CA ASP A 54 18.58 -5.63 -5.47
C ASP A 54 17.25 -5.19 -6.05
N ARG A 55 16.81 -5.82 -7.13
CA ARG A 55 15.52 -5.50 -7.76
C ARG A 55 14.36 -5.86 -6.86
N LEU A 56 14.39 -7.04 -6.23
CA LEU A 56 13.33 -7.48 -5.32
C LEU A 56 13.23 -6.55 -4.11
N ASP A 57 14.35 -6.11 -3.58
CA ASP A 57 14.37 -5.16 -2.46
C ASP A 57 13.72 -3.84 -2.86
N ARG A 58 14.08 -3.28 -4.01
CA ARG A 58 13.48 -2.03 -4.51
C ARG A 58 11.98 -2.17 -4.76
N GLU A 59 11.54 -3.28 -5.35
CA GLU A 59 10.12 -3.52 -5.59
C GLU A 59 9.35 -3.70 -4.30
N GLN A 60 9.90 -4.41 -3.32
CA GLN A 60 9.28 -4.55 -2.00
C GLN A 60 9.10 -3.19 -1.34
N CYS A 61 10.12 -2.34 -1.35
CA CYS A 61 10.03 -0.99 -0.80
C CYS A 61 8.98 -0.15 -1.51
N ARG A 62 8.90 -0.26 -2.83
CA ARG A 62 7.88 0.44 -3.63
C ARG A 62 6.47 -0.01 -3.26
N HIS A 63 6.24 -1.31 -3.16
CA HIS A 63 4.93 -1.87 -2.81
C HIS A 63 4.49 -1.44 -1.41
N ARG A 64 5.40 -1.44 -0.44
CA ARG A 64 5.12 -0.98 0.92
C ARG A 64 4.78 0.52 0.95
N ARG A 65 5.46 1.32 0.13
CA ARG A 65 5.18 2.75 0.01
C ARG A 65 3.78 2.99 -0.57
N LEU A 66 3.40 2.25 -1.61
CA LEU A 66 2.08 2.33 -2.21
C LEU A 66 0.98 1.95 -1.21
N ALA A 67 1.19 0.88 -0.44
CA ALA A 67 0.26 0.46 0.60
C ALA A 67 0.08 1.54 1.67
N ARG A 68 1.19 2.10 2.16
CA ARG A 68 1.16 3.15 3.18
C ARG A 68 0.44 4.40 2.70
N ARG A 69 0.63 4.78 1.44
CA ARG A 69 -0.05 5.94 0.87
C ARG A 69 -1.57 5.73 0.85
N ARG A 70 -2.03 4.54 0.47
CA ARG A 70 -3.46 4.22 0.45
C ARG A 70 -4.06 4.21 1.84
N ARG A 71 -3.36 3.67 2.82
CA ARG A 71 -3.80 3.71 4.22
C ARG A 71 -3.86 5.14 4.76
N ALA A 72 -2.89 5.99 4.39
CA ALA A 72 -2.88 7.38 4.81
C ALA A 72 -4.09 8.14 4.27
N VAL A 73 -4.46 7.92 2.99
CA VAL A 73 -5.66 8.53 2.41
C VAL A 73 -6.92 8.02 3.10
N LEU A 74 -7.00 6.72 3.36
CA LEU A 74 -8.12 6.12 4.07
C LEU A 74 -8.30 6.74 5.46
N GLU A 75 -7.22 6.92 6.21
CA GLU A 75 -7.27 7.54 7.54
C GLU A 75 -7.75 8.99 7.47
N ARG A 76 -7.34 9.75 6.46
CA ARG A 76 -7.83 11.12 6.25
C ARG A 76 -9.33 11.15 5.97
N LEU A 77 -9.82 10.22 5.16
CA LEU A 77 -11.25 10.10 4.87
C LEU A 77 -12.05 9.76 6.13
N LYS A 78 -11.54 8.83 6.95
CA LYS A 78 -12.19 8.47 8.21
C LYS A 78 -12.27 9.65 9.16
N LYS A 79 -11.19 10.41 9.31
CA LYS A 79 -11.15 11.61 10.16
C LYS A 79 -12.12 12.67 9.68
N GLN A 80 -12.21 12.90 8.38
CA GLN A 80 -13.16 13.85 7.79
C GLN A 80 -14.60 13.42 8.06
N LYS A 81 -14.91 12.15 7.89
CA LYS A 81 -16.23 11.59 8.21
C LYS A 81 -16.60 11.81 9.67
N GLU A 82 -15.68 11.49 10.60
CA GLU A 82 -15.90 11.68 12.03
C GLU A 82 -16.16 13.15 12.37
N ALA A 83 -15.40 14.07 11.79
CA ALA A 83 -15.55 15.49 12.00
C ALA A 83 -16.92 16.00 11.54
N GLU A 84 -17.45 15.48 10.45
CA GLU A 84 -18.76 15.89 9.92
C GLU A 84 -19.94 15.28 10.67
N LEU A 85 -19.74 14.12 11.30
CA LEU A 85 -20.78 13.44 12.08
C LEU A 85 -20.89 13.96 13.53
N CYS A 86 -19.90 14.70 13.97
CA CYS A 86 -19.92 15.34 15.29
C CYS A 86 -20.62 16.72 15.25
#